data_30108ca1920786450a2f6111ed4a5bd3
#
_entry.id   30108ca1920786450a2f6111ed4a5bd3
#
_cell.length_a   1.000
_cell.length_b   1.000
_cell.length_c   1.000
_cell.angle_alpha   90.00
_cell.angle_beta   90.00
_cell.angle_gamma   90.00
#
_symmetry.space_group_name_H-M   'P 1'
#
loop_
_entity.id
_entity.type
_entity.pdbx_description
1 polymer ?
#
loop_
_entity_poly.entity_id
_entity_poly.type
_entity_poly.pdbx_seq_one_letter_code
_entity_poly.pdbx_strand_id
1 'polypeptide(L)'
;MLLVTILMLSGCGPPEFTYVRDRDGTTYFKVPASFAQIDASSLDLALSGNPPDSQAALQRARRVWATAFDQAEQPAIDHLFDSRAPFVYATVHKLTEEQRATVSLDRLRDFILPVTEETRTAYLTRALHTGRTPLFTGFEPISDRLVLLDNGARGVRVRFNYQIGATTQTFDHTAILDDQGATVSVMLITCRSSCFAARGAEFDEIAGSFKLLRLRG
;
A
#
# COMPACT_ATOMS: atom_id res chain seq x y z
N MET A 1 11.22 63.22 0.18
CA MET A 1 11.51 61.87 0.78
C MET A 1 10.49 60.92 0.22
N LEU A 2 10.88 60.07 -0.73
CA LEU A 2 10.00 59.08 -1.37
C LEU A 2 10.19 57.74 -0.63
N LEU A 3 9.16 57.28 0.06
CA LEU A 3 9.15 56.03 0.78
C LEU A 3 8.85 54.89 -0.21
N VAL A 4 9.87 54.11 -0.59
CA VAL A 4 9.71 52.92 -1.43
C VAL A 4 9.28 51.75 -0.53
N THR A 5 8.01 51.38 -0.57
CA THR A 5 7.48 50.21 0.09
C THR A 5 7.80 48.95 -0.74
N ILE A 6 8.78 48.17 -0.32
CA ILE A 6 9.10 46.90 -0.95
C ILE A 6 8.05 45.86 -0.46
N LEU A 7 7.10 45.49 -1.33
CA LEU A 7 6.22 44.35 -1.13
C LEU A 7 7.06 43.08 -1.30
N MET A 8 7.29 42.38 -0.18
CA MET A 8 7.80 41.02 -0.19
C MET A 8 6.71 40.11 -0.74
N LEU A 9 6.80 39.70 -1.99
CA LEU A 9 6.01 38.58 -2.55
C LEU A 9 6.53 37.30 -1.89
N SER A 10 5.81 36.81 -0.88
CA SER A 10 5.97 35.46 -0.36
C SER A 10 5.56 34.50 -1.48
N GLY A 11 6.52 34.04 -2.28
CA GLY A 11 6.29 33.01 -3.28
C GLY A 11 5.91 31.71 -2.55
N CYS A 12 4.68 31.22 -2.75
CA CYS A 12 4.33 29.85 -2.45
C CYS A 12 5.25 28.93 -3.27
N GLY A 13 6.20 28.29 -2.63
CA GLY A 13 7.00 27.21 -3.23
C GLY A 13 6.08 26.05 -3.70
N PRO A 14 6.56 25.16 -4.57
CA PRO A 14 5.81 23.97 -4.94
C PRO A 14 5.44 23.17 -3.67
N PRO A 15 4.28 22.50 -3.66
CA PRO A 15 3.86 21.72 -2.49
C PRO A 15 4.88 20.62 -2.20
N GLU A 16 5.20 20.42 -0.92
CA GLU A 16 6.13 19.39 -0.47
C GLU A 16 5.53 17.98 -0.57
N PHE A 17 4.20 17.88 -0.45
CA PHE A 17 3.47 16.62 -0.44
C PHE A 17 2.27 16.63 -1.39
N THR A 18 1.98 15.46 -1.96
CA THR A 18 0.70 15.13 -2.58
C THR A 18 -0.20 14.52 -1.52
N TYR A 19 -1.38 15.09 -1.33
CA TYR A 19 -2.40 14.64 -0.38
C TYR A 19 -3.41 13.77 -1.08
N VAL A 20 -3.61 12.56 -0.56
CA VAL A 20 -4.42 11.52 -1.21
C VAL A 20 -5.62 11.16 -0.34
N ARG A 21 -6.78 11.01 -0.98
CA ARG A 21 -7.99 10.47 -0.37
C ARG A 21 -8.58 9.40 -1.29
N ASP A 22 -9.18 8.38 -0.69
CA ASP A 22 -9.95 7.40 -1.43
C ASP A 22 -11.26 8.01 -1.98
N ARG A 23 -11.97 7.25 -2.80
CA ARG A 23 -13.22 7.69 -3.46
C ARG A 23 -14.29 8.17 -2.47
N ASP A 24 -14.40 7.51 -1.31
CA ASP A 24 -15.39 7.82 -0.28
C ASP A 24 -14.87 8.83 0.76
N GLY A 25 -13.60 9.25 0.67
CA GLY A 25 -12.97 10.19 1.59
C GLY A 25 -12.74 9.64 3.01
N THR A 26 -12.75 8.31 3.15
CA THR A 26 -12.58 7.62 4.45
C THR A 26 -11.13 7.34 4.78
N THR A 27 -10.28 7.21 3.78
CA THR A 27 -8.84 6.95 3.92
C THR A 27 -8.05 8.14 3.42
N TYR A 28 -7.03 8.52 4.18
CA TYR A 28 -6.17 9.65 3.88
C TYR A 28 -4.71 9.29 4.10
N PHE A 29 -3.84 9.79 3.25
CA PHE A 29 -2.39 9.78 3.44
C PHE A 29 -1.71 10.87 2.60
N LYS A 30 -0.42 11.07 2.81
CA LYS A 30 0.42 11.96 2.01
C LYS A 30 1.66 11.21 1.52
N VAL A 31 2.10 11.56 0.32
CA VAL A 31 3.39 11.15 -0.24
C VAL A 31 4.19 12.38 -0.65
N PRO A 32 5.52 12.38 -0.60
CA PRO A 32 6.32 13.48 -1.12
C PRO A 32 5.95 13.81 -2.58
N ALA A 33 5.95 15.09 -2.94
CA ALA A 33 5.59 15.52 -4.28
C ALA A 33 6.55 15.01 -5.38
N SER A 34 7.69 14.44 -5.00
CA SER A 34 8.63 13.79 -5.91
C SER A 34 8.16 12.43 -6.44
N PHE A 35 7.06 11.88 -5.89
CA PHE A 35 6.45 10.66 -6.39
C PHE A 35 5.44 10.98 -7.49
N ALA A 36 5.56 10.35 -8.63
CA ALA A 36 4.56 10.42 -9.69
C ALA A 36 3.40 9.48 -9.40
N GLN A 37 2.18 9.99 -9.47
CA GLN A 37 0.99 9.14 -9.38
C GLN A 37 0.80 8.35 -10.67
N ILE A 38 0.51 7.05 -10.56
CA ILE A 38 0.23 6.16 -11.68
C ILE A 38 -1.11 5.45 -11.49
N ASP A 39 -1.73 5.01 -12.60
CA ASP A 39 -2.96 4.20 -12.53
C ASP A 39 -2.65 2.82 -11.96
N ALA A 40 -3.29 2.50 -10.85
CA ALA A 40 -3.13 1.23 -10.16
C ALA A 40 -4.22 0.19 -10.50
N SER A 41 -5.14 0.46 -11.40
CA SER A 41 -6.26 -0.44 -11.71
C SER A 41 -5.79 -1.78 -12.29
N SER A 42 -4.80 -1.75 -13.19
CA SER A 42 -4.18 -2.96 -13.75
C SER A 42 -3.38 -3.74 -12.71
N LEU A 43 -2.70 -3.06 -11.80
CA LEU A 43 -1.98 -3.69 -10.69
C LEU A 43 -2.94 -4.38 -9.71
N ASP A 44 -4.01 -3.69 -9.29
CA ASP A 44 -5.03 -4.26 -8.42
C ASP A 44 -5.66 -5.51 -9.04
N LEU A 45 -5.94 -5.46 -10.33
CA LEU A 45 -6.49 -6.59 -11.07
C LEU A 45 -5.51 -7.77 -11.12
N ALA A 46 -4.24 -7.52 -11.43
CA ALA A 46 -3.19 -8.53 -11.46
C ALA A 46 -3.00 -9.20 -10.08
N LEU A 47 -2.96 -8.41 -9.01
CA LEU A 47 -2.87 -8.91 -7.64
C LEU A 47 -4.09 -9.75 -7.22
N SER A 48 -5.27 -9.45 -7.77
CA SER A 48 -6.48 -10.20 -7.48
C SER A 48 -6.54 -11.59 -8.14
N GLY A 49 -5.73 -11.82 -9.18
CA GLY A 49 -5.76 -13.04 -9.98
C GLY A 49 -7.01 -13.22 -10.84
N ASN A 50 -7.86 -12.20 -10.93
CA ASN A 50 -9.07 -12.27 -11.78
C ASN A 50 -8.74 -11.99 -13.24
N PRO A 51 -9.34 -12.71 -14.20
CA PRO A 51 -9.25 -12.32 -15.61
C PRO A 51 -9.84 -10.92 -15.84
N PRO A 52 -9.22 -10.06 -16.68
CA PRO A 52 -9.60 -8.65 -16.83
C PRO A 52 -11.06 -8.40 -17.16
N ASP A 53 -11.66 -9.22 -18.03
CA ASP A 53 -13.04 -9.06 -18.51
C ASP A 53 -14.06 -9.91 -17.75
N SER A 54 -13.66 -10.49 -16.60
CA SER A 54 -14.54 -11.35 -15.82
C SER A 54 -15.56 -10.54 -15.02
N GLN A 55 -16.71 -11.16 -14.73
CA GLN A 55 -17.70 -10.58 -13.80
C GLN A 55 -17.09 -10.29 -12.42
N ALA A 56 -16.13 -11.11 -11.97
CA ALA A 56 -15.41 -10.91 -10.73
C ALA A 56 -14.57 -9.62 -10.78
N ALA A 57 -13.89 -9.33 -11.90
CA ALA A 57 -13.14 -8.09 -12.09
C ALA A 57 -14.07 -6.87 -12.07
N LEU A 58 -15.23 -6.94 -12.77
CA LEU A 58 -16.22 -5.85 -12.79
C LEU A 58 -16.81 -5.59 -11.40
N GLN A 59 -17.12 -6.64 -10.63
CA GLN A 59 -17.60 -6.50 -9.25
C GLN A 59 -16.50 -5.95 -8.32
N ARG A 60 -15.24 -6.37 -8.52
CA ARG A 60 -14.11 -5.85 -7.78
C ARG A 60 -13.95 -4.34 -8.01
N ALA A 61 -13.96 -3.87 -9.27
CA ALA A 61 -13.82 -2.46 -9.62
C ALA A 61 -14.85 -1.53 -8.93
N ARG A 62 -16.04 -2.06 -8.59
CA ARG A 62 -17.06 -1.31 -7.84
C ARG A 62 -16.77 -1.21 -6.34
N ARG A 63 -16.03 -2.18 -5.78
CA ARG A 63 -15.78 -2.30 -4.34
C ARG A 63 -14.38 -1.92 -3.92
N VAL A 64 -13.46 -1.81 -4.88
CA VAL A 64 -12.05 -1.50 -4.62
C VAL A 64 -11.71 -0.16 -5.23
N TRP A 65 -11.06 0.67 -4.45
CA TRP A 65 -10.32 1.83 -4.92
C TRP A 65 -8.82 1.54 -4.77
N ALA A 66 -8.03 1.90 -5.75
CA ALA A 66 -6.58 1.71 -5.74
C ALA A 66 -5.87 2.92 -6.34
N THR A 67 -4.68 3.21 -5.84
CA THR A 67 -3.75 4.21 -6.37
C THR A 67 -2.32 3.77 -6.12
N ALA A 68 -1.40 4.22 -6.98
CA ALA A 68 0.02 3.97 -6.80
C ALA A 68 0.84 5.23 -7.06
N PHE A 69 2.00 5.28 -6.45
CA PHE A 69 2.97 6.37 -6.56
C PHE A 69 4.36 5.76 -6.71
N ASP A 70 5.09 6.23 -7.69
CA ASP A 70 6.42 5.75 -8.01
C ASP A 70 7.40 6.90 -8.10
N GLN A 71 8.58 6.76 -7.52
CA GLN A 71 9.61 7.79 -7.55
C GLN A 71 10.68 7.54 -8.62
N ALA A 72 10.53 6.48 -9.43
CA ALA A 72 11.44 6.22 -10.54
C ALA A 72 11.32 7.31 -11.63
N GLU A 73 12.39 7.53 -12.38
CA GLU A 73 12.40 8.46 -13.53
C GLU A 73 11.36 8.08 -14.59
N GLN A 74 11.12 6.79 -14.76
CA GLN A 74 10.09 6.22 -15.63
C GLN A 74 9.11 5.41 -14.78
N PRO A 75 8.05 6.05 -14.24
CA PRO A 75 7.11 5.38 -13.35
C PRO A 75 6.40 4.21 -14.03
N ALA A 76 6.35 3.04 -13.34
CA ALA A 76 5.73 1.82 -13.86
C ALA A 76 5.19 0.94 -12.73
N ILE A 77 4.13 0.17 -13.01
CA ILE A 77 3.44 -0.66 -12.00
C ILE A 77 4.25 -1.88 -11.56
N ASP A 78 5.12 -2.41 -12.39
CA ASP A 78 6.01 -3.54 -12.11
C ASP A 78 7.11 -3.17 -11.09
N HIS A 79 7.36 -1.89 -10.87
CA HIS A 79 8.25 -1.42 -9.81
C HIS A 79 7.78 -1.79 -8.39
N LEU A 80 6.54 -2.18 -8.21
CA LEU A 80 6.08 -2.77 -6.96
C LEU A 80 6.93 -3.97 -6.54
N PHE A 81 7.47 -4.74 -7.49
CA PHE A 81 8.18 -5.99 -7.24
C PHE A 81 9.70 -5.91 -7.49
N ASP A 82 10.19 -4.98 -8.27
CA ASP A 82 11.62 -4.79 -8.48
C ASP A 82 11.95 -3.34 -8.81
N SER A 83 12.05 -2.51 -7.79
CA SER A 83 12.47 -1.12 -7.96
C SER A 83 13.62 -0.74 -7.03
N ARG A 84 14.57 0.02 -7.59
CA ARG A 84 15.57 0.75 -6.80
C ARG A 84 15.01 2.02 -6.17
N ALA A 85 13.99 2.58 -6.80
CA ALA A 85 13.25 3.73 -6.31
C ALA A 85 12.06 3.29 -5.44
N PRO A 86 11.63 4.10 -4.47
CA PRO A 86 10.45 3.80 -3.66
C PRO A 86 9.17 3.75 -4.47
N PHE A 87 8.33 2.80 -4.11
CA PHE A 87 7.00 2.62 -4.64
C PHE A 87 5.97 2.57 -3.50
N VAL A 88 4.86 3.26 -3.65
CA VAL A 88 3.74 3.25 -2.68
C VAL A 88 2.49 2.79 -3.41
N TYR A 89 1.86 1.74 -2.91
CA TYR A 89 0.57 1.26 -3.37
C TYR A 89 -0.44 1.39 -2.23
N ALA A 90 -1.61 1.96 -2.51
CA ALA A 90 -2.67 2.05 -1.53
C ALA A 90 -3.99 1.62 -2.14
N THR A 91 -4.79 0.91 -1.34
CA THR A 91 -6.10 0.40 -1.77
C THR A 91 -7.10 0.37 -0.63
N VAL A 92 -8.38 0.54 -0.97
CA VAL A 92 -9.51 0.48 -0.05
C VAL A 92 -10.53 -0.52 -0.58
N HIS A 93 -10.84 -1.53 0.23
CA HIS A 93 -11.72 -2.63 -0.12
C HIS A 93 -12.99 -2.60 0.72
N LYS A 94 -14.14 -2.45 0.09
CA LYS A 94 -15.44 -2.74 0.71
C LYS A 94 -15.62 -4.26 0.77
N LEU A 95 -15.67 -4.81 1.97
CA LEU A 95 -15.78 -6.25 2.18
C LEU A 95 -17.19 -6.75 1.88
N THR A 96 -17.28 -7.97 1.30
CA THR A 96 -18.54 -8.70 1.23
C THR A 96 -18.92 -9.21 2.63
N GLU A 97 -20.17 -9.62 2.80
CA GLU A 97 -20.63 -10.22 4.07
C GLU A 97 -19.80 -11.45 4.47
N GLU A 98 -19.49 -12.31 3.51
CA GLU A 98 -18.63 -13.48 3.70
C GLU A 98 -17.20 -13.07 4.15
N GLN A 99 -16.61 -12.05 3.52
CA GLN A 99 -15.30 -11.54 3.90
C GLN A 99 -15.32 -10.93 5.30
N ARG A 100 -16.38 -10.19 5.66
CA ARG A 100 -16.55 -9.61 7.01
C ARG A 100 -16.65 -10.68 8.09
N ALA A 101 -17.32 -11.80 7.80
CA ALA A 101 -17.45 -12.92 8.74
C ALA A 101 -16.11 -13.64 9.01
N THR A 102 -15.15 -13.51 8.12
CA THR A 102 -13.87 -14.24 8.18
C THR A 102 -12.64 -13.36 8.34
N VAL A 103 -12.77 -12.02 8.36
CA VAL A 103 -11.63 -11.12 8.50
C VAL A 103 -10.97 -11.27 9.88
N SER A 104 -9.65 -11.45 9.88
CA SER A 104 -8.83 -11.59 11.07
C SER A 104 -7.55 -10.76 10.92
N LEU A 105 -6.77 -10.62 11.99
CA LEU A 105 -5.47 -9.95 11.93
C LEU A 105 -4.49 -10.69 11.01
N ASP A 106 -4.56 -12.02 10.94
CA ASP A 106 -3.71 -12.78 10.03
C ASP A 106 -4.11 -12.55 8.57
N ARG A 107 -5.42 -12.49 8.28
CA ARG A 107 -5.89 -12.11 6.93
C ARG A 107 -5.50 -10.67 6.56
N LEU A 108 -5.40 -9.77 7.52
CA LEU A 108 -4.87 -8.43 7.28
C LEU A 108 -3.36 -8.46 6.98
N ARG A 109 -2.58 -9.34 7.64
CA ARG A 109 -1.15 -9.54 7.29
C ARG A 109 -0.97 -10.02 5.87
N ASP A 110 -1.82 -10.94 5.44
CA ASP A 110 -1.77 -11.61 4.14
C ASP A 110 -2.54 -10.87 3.03
N PHE A 111 -2.99 -9.64 3.27
CA PHE A 111 -3.97 -8.99 2.39
C PHE A 111 -3.45 -8.75 0.96
N ILE A 112 -2.18 -8.42 0.80
CA ILE A 112 -1.54 -8.20 -0.51
C ILE A 112 -0.52 -9.30 -0.83
N LEU A 113 0.32 -9.65 0.12
CA LEU A 113 1.41 -10.61 -0.04
C LEU A 113 1.32 -11.70 1.03
N PRO A 114 1.81 -12.91 0.77
CA PRO A 114 1.81 -13.99 1.75
C PRO A 114 2.81 -13.65 2.87
N VAL A 115 2.32 -13.38 4.09
CA VAL A 115 3.14 -12.99 5.24
C VAL A 115 3.12 -14.04 6.33
N THR A 116 1.95 -14.61 6.65
CA THR A 116 1.85 -15.70 7.64
C THR A 116 2.48 -16.98 7.11
N GLU A 117 2.95 -17.85 8.02
CA GLU A 117 3.57 -19.12 7.64
C GLU A 117 2.61 -20.02 6.84
N GLU A 118 1.33 -20.06 7.24
CA GLU A 118 0.29 -20.81 6.55
C GLU A 118 0.15 -20.35 5.09
N THR A 119 0.01 -19.05 4.87
CA THR A 119 -0.19 -18.49 3.52
C THR A 119 1.05 -18.62 2.66
N ARG A 120 2.27 -18.45 3.24
CA ARG A 120 3.52 -18.70 2.52
C ARG A 120 3.67 -20.15 2.09
N THR A 121 3.34 -21.08 2.98
CA THR A 121 3.38 -22.53 2.68
C THR A 121 2.39 -22.87 1.57
N ALA A 122 1.16 -22.36 1.64
CA ALA A 122 0.15 -22.55 0.62
C ALA A 122 0.58 -21.96 -0.75
N TYR A 123 1.19 -20.77 -0.74
CA TYR A 123 1.73 -20.12 -1.94
C TYR A 123 2.82 -20.98 -2.61
N LEU A 124 3.82 -21.43 -1.85
CA LEU A 124 4.91 -22.27 -2.38
C LEU A 124 4.40 -23.63 -2.87
N THR A 125 3.51 -24.26 -2.14
CA THR A 125 2.89 -25.55 -2.52
C THR A 125 2.12 -25.41 -3.84
N ARG A 126 1.36 -24.33 -4.01
CA ARG A 126 0.64 -24.05 -5.27
C ARG A 126 1.61 -23.84 -6.43
N ALA A 127 2.70 -23.11 -6.24
CA ALA A 127 3.72 -22.91 -7.27
C ALA A 127 4.29 -24.24 -7.74
N LEU A 128 4.68 -25.11 -6.80
CA LEU A 128 5.19 -26.46 -7.09
C LEU A 128 4.18 -27.31 -7.88
N HIS A 129 2.92 -27.36 -7.43
CA HIS A 129 1.89 -28.14 -8.11
C HIS A 129 1.57 -27.64 -9.52
N THR A 130 1.75 -26.35 -9.79
CA THR A 130 1.51 -25.77 -11.12
C THR A 130 2.76 -25.71 -12.00
N GLY A 131 3.91 -26.21 -11.51
CA GLY A 131 5.18 -26.14 -12.22
C GLY A 131 5.70 -24.71 -12.45
N ARG A 132 5.24 -23.76 -11.64
CA ARG A 132 5.68 -22.35 -11.75
C ARG A 132 6.78 -22.06 -10.73
N THR A 133 7.74 -21.24 -11.14
CA THR A 133 8.72 -20.68 -10.20
C THR A 133 8.02 -19.63 -9.32
N PRO A 134 8.09 -19.76 -7.97
CA PRO A 134 7.52 -18.75 -7.09
C PRO A 134 8.27 -17.41 -7.25
N LEU A 135 7.52 -16.32 -7.35
CA LEU A 135 8.08 -14.97 -7.42
C LEU A 135 8.71 -14.56 -6.08
N PHE A 136 8.03 -14.91 -4.97
CA PHE A 136 8.44 -14.54 -3.61
C PHE A 136 9.10 -15.73 -2.93
N THR A 137 10.38 -15.57 -2.56
CA THR A 137 11.17 -16.57 -1.82
C THR A 137 11.92 -15.89 -0.67
N GLY A 138 12.57 -16.65 0.21
CA GLY A 138 13.46 -16.09 1.24
C GLY A 138 12.78 -15.04 2.14
N PHE A 139 11.57 -15.32 2.63
CA PHE A 139 10.87 -14.45 3.57
C PHE A 139 11.69 -14.23 4.85
N GLU A 140 11.83 -12.95 5.24
CA GLU A 140 12.51 -12.55 6.47
C GLU A 140 11.66 -11.48 7.18
N PRO A 141 11.10 -11.77 8.38
CA PRO A 141 10.33 -10.79 9.14
C PRO A 141 11.28 -9.74 9.76
N ILE A 142 10.90 -8.45 9.70
CA ILE A 142 11.63 -7.36 10.34
C ILE A 142 10.85 -6.83 11.55
N SER A 143 9.55 -6.57 11.38
CA SER A 143 8.67 -6.15 12.47
C SER A 143 7.23 -6.50 12.19
N ASP A 144 6.47 -6.77 13.26
CA ASP A 144 5.02 -6.99 13.24
C ASP A 144 4.41 -6.24 14.42
N ARG A 145 3.50 -5.31 14.15
CA ARG A 145 2.87 -4.48 15.18
C ARG A 145 1.37 -4.39 14.95
N LEU A 146 0.62 -4.44 16.04
CA LEU A 146 -0.81 -4.13 16.03
C LEU A 146 -1.00 -2.61 15.88
N VAL A 147 -1.98 -2.23 15.10
CA VAL A 147 -2.45 -0.86 14.93
C VAL A 147 -3.83 -0.75 15.55
N LEU A 148 -3.95 0.09 16.59
CA LEU A 148 -5.22 0.39 17.23
C LEU A 148 -5.42 1.90 17.13
N LEU A 149 -6.54 2.32 16.54
CA LEU A 149 -6.88 3.73 16.38
C LEU A 149 -7.97 4.13 17.39
N ASP A 150 -7.94 5.40 17.81
CA ASP A 150 -8.88 5.96 18.79
C ASP A 150 -10.35 5.86 18.34
N ASN A 151 -10.59 5.70 17.05
CA ASN A 151 -11.92 5.53 16.47
C ASN A 151 -12.43 4.07 16.51
N GLY A 152 -11.70 3.12 17.10
CA GLY A 152 -12.05 1.71 17.18
C GLY A 152 -11.60 0.86 15.98
N ALA A 153 -11.03 1.47 14.95
CA ALA A 153 -10.42 0.74 13.85
C ALA A 153 -9.15 0.02 14.33
N ARG A 154 -8.90 -1.16 13.78
CA ARG A 154 -7.79 -2.02 14.17
C ARG A 154 -7.10 -2.64 12.96
N GLY A 155 -5.82 -2.94 13.09
CA GLY A 155 -5.07 -3.52 12.00
C GLY A 155 -3.68 -3.98 12.39
N VAL A 156 -2.84 -4.10 11.39
CA VAL A 156 -1.45 -4.52 11.51
C VAL A 156 -0.55 -3.60 10.67
N ARG A 157 0.69 -3.43 11.12
CA ARG A 157 1.78 -2.95 10.28
C ARG A 157 2.91 -3.95 10.37
N VAL A 158 3.24 -4.56 9.23
CA VAL A 158 4.26 -5.61 9.11
C VAL A 158 5.33 -5.17 8.14
N ARG A 159 6.59 -5.26 8.55
CA ARG A 159 7.73 -5.01 7.67
C ARG A 159 8.50 -6.31 7.50
N PHE A 160 8.82 -6.64 6.26
CA PHE A 160 9.47 -7.90 5.90
C PHE A 160 10.24 -7.79 4.60
N ASN A 161 11.18 -8.70 4.41
CA ASN A 161 11.90 -8.89 3.16
C ASN A 161 11.35 -10.08 2.39
N TYR A 162 11.42 -9.97 1.05
CA TYR A 162 11.33 -11.09 0.13
C TYR A 162 12.49 -11.05 -0.86
N GLN A 163 12.96 -12.22 -1.25
CA GLN A 163 13.80 -12.36 -2.43
C GLN A 163 12.92 -12.46 -3.68
N ILE A 164 13.18 -11.58 -4.66
CA ILE A 164 12.54 -11.54 -5.97
C ILE A 164 13.64 -11.64 -7.01
N GLY A 165 13.79 -12.81 -7.61
CA GLY A 165 14.94 -13.11 -8.44
C GLY A 165 16.25 -13.01 -7.64
N ALA A 166 17.19 -12.16 -8.08
CA ALA A 166 18.48 -11.93 -7.44
C ALA A 166 18.48 -10.75 -6.43
N THR A 167 17.34 -10.12 -6.19
CA THR A 167 17.26 -8.92 -5.35
C THR A 167 16.43 -9.15 -4.10
N THR A 168 16.83 -8.53 -2.98
CA THR A 168 16.03 -8.49 -1.76
C THR A 168 15.22 -7.20 -1.76
N GLN A 169 13.90 -7.36 -1.70
CA GLN A 169 12.92 -6.28 -1.64
C GLN A 169 12.35 -6.20 -0.23
N THR A 170 12.30 -4.99 0.33
CA THR A 170 11.64 -4.73 1.63
C THR A 170 10.25 -4.19 1.39
N PHE A 171 9.30 -4.72 2.12
CA PHE A 171 7.90 -4.32 2.13
C PHE A 171 7.50 -3.83 3.50
N ASP A 172 6.83 -2.68 3.56
CA ASP A 172 6.17 -2.15 4.76
C ASP A 172 4.67 -2.11 4.48
N HIS A 173 3.97 -3.10 5.00
CA HIS A 173 2.55 -3.34 4.76
C HIS A 173 1.73 -2.89 5.98
N THR A 174 0.84 -1.95 5.78
CA THR A 174 -0.14 -1.52 6.78
C THR A 174 -1.54 -1.86 6.27
N ALA A 175 -2.30 -2.64 7.04
CA ALA A 175 -3.70 -2.96 6.73
C ALA A 175 -4.58 -2.65 7.95
N ILE A 176 -5.63 -1.88 7.75
CA ILE A 176 -6.53 -1.41 8.81
C ILE A 176 -7.97 -1.73 8.44
N LEU A 177 -8.65 -2.45 9.33
CA LEU A 177 -10.08 -2.69 9.29
C LEU A 177 -10.80 -1.56 10.04
N ASP A 178 -11.84 -0.98 9.45
CA ASP A 178 -12.65 0.03 10.10
C ASP A 178 -13.37 -0.51 11.36
N ASP A 179 -13.95 0.38 12.16
CA ASP A 179 -14.66 0.05 13.40
C ASP A 179 -15.92 -0.79 13.17
N GLN A 180 -16.49 -0.74 11.96
CA GLN A 180 -17.67 -1.52 11.57
C GLN A 180 -17.33 -2.90 10.98
N GLY A 181 -16.05 -3.18 10.73
CA GLY A 181 -15.62 -4.42 10.08
C GLY A 181 -16.05 -4.52 8.60
N ALA A 182 -16.29 -3.39 7.95
CA ALA A 182 -16.86 -3.33 6.61
C ALA A 182 -15.84 -2.95 5.52
N THR A 183 -14.76 -2.26 5.90
CA THR A 183 -13.78 -1.74 4.95
C THR A 183 -12.37 -2.03 5.43
N VAL A 184 -11.52 -2.54 4.54
CA VAL A 184 -10.07 -2.68 4.76
C VAL A 184 -9.35 -1.66 3.91
N SER A 185 -8.56 -0.80 4.58
CA SER A 185 -7.66 0.13 3.94
C SER A 185 -6.23 -0.38 4.05
N VAL A 186 -5.51 -0.44 2.94
CA VAL A 186 -4.16 -1.01 2.87
C VAL A 186 -3.20 -0.01 2.24
N MET A 187 -2.00 0.06 2.80
CA MET A 187 -0.84 0.73 2.21
C MET A 187 0.33 -0.23 2.18
N LEU A 188 1.02 -0.29 1.04
CA LEU A 188 2.25 -1.03 0.85
C LEU A 188 3.32 -0.09 0.35
N ILE A 189 4.42 0.06 1.09
CA ILE A 189 5.60 0.83 0.70
C ILE A 189 6.71 -0.16 0.43
N THR A 190 7.41 -0.01 -0.69
CA THR A 190 8.46 -0.95 -1.06
C THR A 190 9.59 -0.29 -1.83
N CYS A 191 10.77 -0.82 -1.70
CA CYS A 191 11.93 -0.70 -2.58
C CYS A 191 12.98 -1.77 -2.20
N ARG A 192 14.07 -1.87 -2.95
CA ARG A 192 15.18 -2.76 -2.57
C ARG A 192 15.65 -2.49 -1.14
N SER A 193 16.06 -3.53 -0.43
CA SER A 193 16.40 -3.45 1.00
C SER A 193 17.45 -2.37 1.32
N SER A 194 18.42 -2.13 0.45
CA SER A 194 19.40 -1.05 0.60
C SER A 194 18.77 0.35 0.49
N CYS A 195 17.82 0.53 -0.42
CA CYS A 195 17.04 1.76 -0.54
C CYS A 195 16.17 1.96 0.72
N PHE A 196 15.53 0.88 1.18
CA PHE A 196 14.65 0.93 2.35
C PHE A 196 15.43 1.29 3.62
N ALA A 197 16.63 0.73 3.81
CA ALA A 197 17.50 1.04 4.92
C ALA A 197 17.95 2.51 4.94
N ALA A 198 18.24 3.08 3.76
CA ALA A 198 18.67 4.47 3.62
C ALA A 198 17.55 5.50 3.85
N ARG A 199 16.28 5.12 3.66
CA ARG A 199 15.12 6.01 3.65
C ARG A 199 14.05 5.66 4.69
N GLY A 200 14.37 4.88 5.68
CA GLY A 200 13.41 4.39 6.68
C GLY A 200 12.58 5.49 7.35
N ALA A 201 13.18 6.63 7.69
CA ALA A 201 12.47 7.75 8.32
C ALA A 201 11.38 8.35 7.41
N GLU A 202 11.65 8.48 6.10
CA GLU A 202 10.68 8.95 5.13
C GLU A 202 9.51 7.97 4.99
N PHE A 203 9.80 6.67 4.94
CA PHE A 203 8.76 5.65 4.85
C PHE A 203 7.92 5.57 6.14
N ASP A 204 8.53 5.80 7.30
CA ASP A 204 7.80 5.92 8.55
C ASP A 204 6.89 7.15 8.56
N GLU A 205 7.30 8.27 7.95
CA GLU A 205 6.44 9.44 7.78
C GLU A 205 5.26 9.18 6.84
N ILE A 206 5.50 8.56 5.68
CA ILE A 206 4.44 8.19 4.73
C ILE A 206 3.44 7.25 5.42
N ALA A 207 3.91 6.15 6.01
CA ALA A 207 3.06 5.19 6.72
C ALA A 207 2.34 5.81 7.93
N GLY A 208 2.99 6.69 8.68
CA GLY A 208 2.41 7.42 9.80
C GLY A 208 1.33 8.43 9.40
N SER A 209 1.32 8.85 8.14
CA SER A 209 0.29 9.71 7.58
C SER A 209 -0.99 8.95 7.18
N PHE A 210 -0.93 7.61 7.09
CA PHE A 210 -2.05 6.77 6.69
C PHE A 210 -3.10 6.68 7.80
N LYS A 211 -4.29 7.25 7.55
CA LYS A 211 -5.35 7.43 8.56
C LYS A 211 -6.71 7.08 7.99
N LEU A 212 -7.55 6.56 8.87
CA LEU A 212 -8.98 6.42 8.63
C LEU A 212 -9.70 7.66 9.21
N LEU A 213 -10.41 8.37 8.36
CA LEU A 213 -11.19 9.54 8.71
C LEU A 213 -12.64 9.10 9.04
N ARG A 214 -13.19 9.60 10.15
CA ARG A 214 -14.65 9.50 10.37
C ARG A 214 -15.33 10.53 9.49
N LEU A 215 -16.19 10.10 8.59
CA LEU A 215 -17.16 10.99 7.99
C LEU A 215 -18.19 11.30 9.07
N ARG A 216 -18.31 12.57 9.49
CA ARG A 216 -19.43 13.00 10.31
C ARG A 216 -20.67 12.91 9.41
N GLY A 217 -21.57 11.95 9.73
CA GLY A 217 -22.92 11.92 9.18
C GLY A 217 -23.75 13.11 9.69
#